data_d1d455bc0840c9dde507c641f5d9b2fd
#
_entry.id   d1d455bc0840c9dde507c641f5d9b2fd
#
_cell.length_a   1.000
_cell.length_b   1.000
_cell.length_c   1.000
_cell.angle_alpha   90.00
_cell.angle_beta   90.00
_cell.angle_gamma   90.00
#
_symmetry.space_group_name_H-M   'P 1'
#
loop_
_entity.id
_entity.type
_entity.pdbx_description
1 polymer ?
#
loop_
_entity_poly.entity_id
_entity_poly.type
_entity_poly.pdbx_seq_one_letter_code
_entity_poly.pdbx_strand_id
1 'polypeptide(L)'
;MGATGPDIAIVGAGIGGLTLALALRARGIDAEILEQAPELREVGAAVALSANATRLLAGLGLDAALTAAGAEPTELVYRHWKDGRRIAAHPVGDSYRARFGGPYLGVHRAAFQRILGDAWGSERLHLGTAVGGVHEDAAAEGGGIRLDLADGRSVRAGLVVGADGVHSTVRRHVTAEDVTAYSGTSGFRGLVPAEAMPSLPDPSAIQFWMGPGAHVLHYPIDSAGTVNFLAVVEGPERWTEDTWRAEAAPGELLAAFDGWHPAITEMLAGAPQSARWGLFGQAPLRRWSRGRAVLIGDAAHAMLPHHGQGANQTIEDAVTLADCLADARAAGGSDAYDVALRRYEGLRRVRTRQVQRSSWVTSDLLHLPDGPAAERRDRKLATVPADFGWIHAHDVRREPVAGSRAS
;
A
#
# COMPACT_ATOMS: atom_id res chain seq x y z
N MET A 1 -11.93 23.49 32.84
CA MET A 1 -12.49 23.08 31.55
C MET A 1 -11.37 22.29 30.87
N GLY A 2 -11.41 20.96 30.96
CA GLY A 2 -10.45 20.10 30.28
C GLY A 2 -10.66 20.25 28.79
N ALA A 3 -9.61 20.47 28.02
CA ALA A 3 -9.68 20.46 26.57
C ALA A 3 -10.22 19.08 26.14
N THR A 4 -11.40 19.07 25.57
CA THR A 4 -11.93 17.88 24.91
C THR A 4 -11.00 17.61 23.71
N GLY A 5 -10.33 16.46 23.72
CA GLY A 5 -9.46 16.06 22.61
C GLY A 5 -10.25 15.86 21.30
N PRO A 6 -9.59 15.54 20.20
CA PRO A 6 -10.25 15.30 18.91
C PRO A 6 -11.25 14.14 19.01
N ASP A 7 -12.31 14.23 18.22
CA ASP A 7 -13.27 13.10 18.07
C ASP A 7 -12.54 11.86 17.55
N ILE A 8 -11.71 12.04 16.52
CA ILE A 8 -10.86 10.99 15.94
C ILE A 8 -9.40 11.42 15.87
N ALA A 9 -8.49 10.63 16.47
CA ALA A 9 -7.06 10.78 16.30
C ALA A 9 -6.52 9.71 15.36
N ILE A 10 -5.83 10.13 14.29
CA ILE A 10 -5.17 9.27 13.32
C ILE A 10 -3.68 9.26 13.64
N VAL A 11 -3.11 8.09 13.88
CA VAL A 11 -1.67 7.93 14.15
C VAL A 11 -0.96 7.54 12.85
N GLY A 12 -0.15 8.46 12.33
CA GLY A 12 0.60 8.33 11.07
C GLY A 12 0.02 9.15 9.93
N ALA A 13 0.87 9.98 9.28
CA ALA A 13 0.55 10.79 8.09
C ALA A 13 1.08 10.16 6.79
N GLY A 14 1.14 8.85 6.71
CA GLY A 14 1.36 8.12 5.46
C GLY A 14 0.14 8.19 4.54
N ILE A 15 0.20 7.48 3.41
CA ILE A 15 -0.90 7.41 2.42
C ILE A 15 -2.23 7.07 3.10
N GLY A 16 -2.24 6.12 4.05
CA GLY A 16 -3.45 5.68 4.74
C GLY A 16 -4.07 6.75 5.61
N GLY A 17 -3.28 7.35 6.50
CA GLY A 17 -3.77 8.35 7.45
C GLY A 17 -4.28 9.61 6.77
N LEU A 18 -3.54 10.12 5.77
CA LEU A 18 -3.96 11.29 4.98
C LEU A 18 -5.21 10.99 4.16
N THR A 19 -5.30 9.81 3.52
CA THR A 19 -6.51 9.42 2.77
C THR A 19 -7.71 9.29 3.69
N LEU A 20 -7.55 8.70 4.88
CA LEU A 20 -8.63 8.59 5.85
C LEU A 20 -9.10 9.97 6.33
N ALA A 21 -8.19 10.87 6.65
CA ALA A 21 -8.53 12.23 7.08
C ALA A 21 -9.35 12.96 6.01
N LEU A 22 -8.94 12.87 4.73
CA LEU A 22 -9.68 13.42 3.60
C LEU A 22 -11.07 12.78 3.44
N ALA A 23 -11.14 11.46 3.58
CA ALA A 23 -12.40 10.73 3.48
C ALA A 23 -13.37 11.07 4.63
N LEU A 24 -12.88 11.24 5.85
CA LEU A 24 -13.67 11.70 7.01
C LEU A 24 -14.17 13.12 6.80
N ARG A 25 -13.29 14.03 6.39
CA ARG A 25 -13.65 15.43 6.11
C ARG A 25 -14.74 15.55 5.04
N ALA A 26 -14.66 14.73 3.99
CA ALA A 26 -15.70 14.69 2.94
C ALA A 26 -17.07 14.24 3.47
N ARG A 27 -17.13 13.64 4.68
CA ARG A 27 -18.34 13.18 5.38
C ARG A 27 -18.70 14.06 6.58
N GLY A 28 -18.03 15.21 6.74
CA GLY A 28 -18.26 16.13 7.87
C GLY A 28 -17.82 15.58 9.22
N ILE A 29 -16.85 14.68 9.24
CA ILE A 29 -16.27 14.10 10.46
C ILE A 29 -14.89 14.72 10.69
N ASP A 30 -14.69 15.31 11.86
CA ASP A 30 -13.45 15.94 12.25
C ASP A 30 -12.43 14.90 12.72
N ALA A 31 -11.18 15.08 12.30
CA ALA A 31 -10.07 14.25 12.72
C ALA A 31 -8.78 15.07 12.84
N GLU A 32 -7.86 14.60 13.67
CA GLU A 32 -6.49 15.13 13.76
C GLU A 32 -5.48 14.04 13.46
N ILE A 33 -4.36 14.39 12.82
CA ILE A 33 -3.30 13.47 12.46
C ILE A 33 -2.08 13.74 13.35
N LEU A 34 -1.55 12.69 13.98
CA LEU A 34 -0.32 12.71 14.76
C LEU A 34 0.77 11.97 13.97
N GLU A 35 1.83 12.69 13.58
CA GLU A 35 2.93 12.13 12.77
C GLU A 35 4.26 12.30 13.49
N GLN A 36 5.00 11.20 13.63
CA GLN A 36 6.30 11.19 14.33
C GLN A 36 7.40 11.96 13.59
N ALA A 37 7.34 11.99 12.26
CA ALA A 37 8.33 12.69 11.46
C ALA A 37 8.13 14.22 11.58
N PRO A 38 9.22 15.01 11.60
CA PRO A 38 9.14 16.48 11.67
C PRO A 38 8.66 17.11 10.35
N GLU A 39 8.60 16.34 9.28
CA GLU A 39 8.13 16.75 7.96
C GLU A 39 7.56 15.55 7.20
N LEU A 40 6.68 15.79 6.23
CA LEU A 40 6.17 14.73 5.36
C LEU A 40 7.26 14.31 4.37
N ARG A 41 7.92 13.20 4.67
CA ARG A 41 8.93 12.57 3.81
C ARG A 41 8.69 11.07 3.73
N GLU A 42 8.01 10.64 2.69
CA GLU A 42 7.88 9.22 2.40
C GLU A 42 9.22 8.63 1.94
N VAL A 43 9.58 7.52 2.54
CA VAL A 43 10.72 6.70 2.12
C VAL A 43 10.24 5.68 1.10
N GLY A 44 10.85 5.69 -0.06
CA GLY A 44 10.51 4.74 -1.13
C GLY A 44 10.45 5.43 -2.48
N ALA A 45 10.64 4.63 -3.56
CA ALA A 45 10.78 5.18 -4.90
C ALA A 45 9.41 5.53 -5.51
N ALA A 46 8.50 4.57 -5.59
CA ALA A 46 7.24 4.75 -6.28
C ALA A 46 6.09 3.92 -5.68
N VAL A 47 4.89 4.25 -6.09
CA VAL A 47 3.66 3.51 -5.82
C VAL A 47 2.88 3.32 -7.12
N ALA A 48 2.32 2.13 -7.30
CA ALA A 48 1.39 1.82 -8.38
C ALA A 48 -0.05 1.92 -7.84
N LEU A 49 -0.86 2.75 -8.48
CA LEU A 49 -2.26 2.97 -8.13
C LEU A 49 -3.16 2.34 -9.20
N SER A 50 -3.92 1.35 -8.84
CA SER A 50 -4.88 0.68 -9.72
C SER A 50 -6.30 1.22 -9.53
N ALA A 51 -7.22 0.84 -10.42
CA ALA A 51 -8.56 1.42 -10.51
C ALA A 51 -9.39 1.33 -9.21
N ASN A 52 -9.16 0.30 -8.38
CA ASN A 52 -9.81 0.18 -7.07
C ASN A 52 -9.45 1.34 -6.12
N ALA A 53 -8.26 1.93 -6.27
CA ALA A 53 -7.84 3.11 -5.49
C ALA A 53 -8.08 4.42 -6.25
N THR A 54 -7.72 4.49 -7.55
CA THR A 54 -7.82 5.76 -8.30
C THR A 54 -9.26 6.26 -8.42
N ARG A 55 -10.26 5.37 -8.49
CA ARG A 55 -11.68 5.76 -8.41
C ARG A 55 -12.06 6.41 -7.08
N LEU A 56 -11.50 5.92 -5.99
CA LEU A 56 -11.76 6.47 -4.64
C LEU A 56 -11.08 7.82 -4.46
N LEU A 57 -9.84 7.95 -4.93
CA LEU A 57 -9.09 9.20 -4.91
C LEU A 57 -9.74 10.27 -5.80
N ALA A 58 -10.31 9.88 -6.96
CA ALA A 58 -11.12 10.78 -7.79
C ALA A 58 -12.37 11.28 -7.05
N GLY A 59 -13.02 10.40 -6.27
CA GLY A 59 -14.13 10.79 -5.39
C GLY A 59 -13.75 11.76 -4.27
N LEU A 60 -12.45 11.87 -3.96
CA LEU A 60 -11.89 12.86 -3.04
C LEU A 60 -11.33 14.11 -3.75
N GLY A 61 -11.51 14.23 -5.07
CA GLY A 61 -11.06 15.39 -5.87
C GLY A 61 -9.57 15.40 -6.20
N LEU A 62 -8.89 14.26 -6.15
CA LEU A 62 -7.43 14.18 -6.32
C LEU A 62 -7.00 13.72 -7.73
N ASP A 63 -7.93 13.41 -8.62
CA ASP A 63 -7.69 12.85 -9.95
C ASP A 63 -6.81 13.75 -10.84
N ALA A 64 -7.07 15.04 -10.88
CA ALA A 64 -6.28 15.98 -11.68
C ALA A 64 -4.82 16.07 -11.19
N ALA A 65 -4.60 16.20 -9.88
CA ALA A 65 -3.27 16.29 -9.30
C ALA A 65 -2.47 14.99 -9.49
N LEU A 66 -3.13 13.85 -9.35
CA LEU A 66 -2.51 12.53 -9.56
C LEU A 66 -2.15 12.30 -11.03
N THR A 67 -3.02 12.68 -11.96
CA THR A 67 -2.76 12.58 -13.39
C THR A 67 -1.59 13.46 -13.81
N ALA A 68 -1.49 14.67 -13.25
CA ALA A 68 -0.39 15.60 -13.53
C ALA A 68 0.97 15.12 -12.98
N ALA A 69 0.96 14.42 -11.83
CA ALA A 69 2.18 13.97 -11.14
C ALA A 69 2.63 12.57 -11.52
N GLY A 70 1.77 11.75 -12.11
CA GLY A 70 2.03 10.35 -12.41
C GLY A 70 2.20 10.08 -13.89
N ALA A 71 2.46 8.80 -14.19
CA ALA A 71 2.44 8.26 -15.54
C ALA A 71 1.41 7.13 -15.66
N GLU A 72 0.67 7.11 -16.77
CA GLU A 72 -0.21 6.00 -17.11
C GLU A 72 0.54 5.02 -18.02
N PRO A 73 0.77 3.77 -17.60
CA PRO A 73 1.43 2.78 -18.42
C PRO A 73 0.58 2.39 -19.63
N THR A 74 1.24 2.06 -20.73
CA THR A 74 0.59 1.63 -21.98
C THR A 74 0.13 0.18 -21.96
N GLU A 75 0.94 -0.68 -21.35
CA GLU A 75 0.72 -2.13 -21.28
C GLU A 75 1.23 -2.71 -19.97
N LEU A 76 0.72 -3.89 -19.59
CA LEU A 76 1.34 -4.80 -18.64
C LEU A 76 1.97 -5.95 -19.42
N VAL A 77 3.29 -6.09 -19.33
CA VAL A 77 4.07 -7.07 -20.11
C VAL A 77 4.81 -8.01 -19.19
N TYR A 78 4.77 -9.30 -19.51
CA TYR A 78 5.61 -10.33 -18.90
C TYR A 78 6.70 -10.77 -19.86
N ARG A 79 7.94 -10.76 -19.41
CA ARG A 79 9.12 -11.10 -20.22
C ARG A 79 9.94 -12.20 -19.60
N HIS A 80 10.59 -12.94 -20.46
CA HIS A 80 11.59 -13.92 -20.07
C HIS A 80 12.90 -13.23 -19.71
N TRP A 81 13.51 -13.62 -18.61
CA TRP A 81 14.68 -12.98 -18.00
C TRP A 81 15.91 -12.87 -18.92
N LYS A 82 16.17 -13.90 -19.74
CA LYS A 82 17.42 -14.07 -20.48
C LYS A 82 17.38 -13.47 -21.89
N ASP A 83 16.32 -13.76 -22.65
CA ASP A 83 16.18 -13.37 -24.06
C ASP A 83 15.22 -12.18 -24.27
N GLY A 84 14.60 -11.69 -23.22
CA GLY A 84 13.65 -10.57 -23.28
C GLY A 84 12.34 -10.85 -24.03
N ARG A 85 12.09 -12.11 -24.40
CA ARG A 85 10.90 -12.52 -25.14
C ARG A 85 9.63 -12.15 -24.40
N ARG A 86 8.70 -11.52 -25.09
CA ARG A 86 7.35 -11.25 -24.55
C ARG A 86 6.60 -12.57 -24.38
N ILE A 87 6.22 -12.88 -23.15
CA ILE A 87 5.45 -14.06 -22.78
C ILE A 87 3.97 -13.76 -22.87
N ALA A 88 3.55 -12.63 -22.29
CA ALA A 88 2.20 -12.13 -22.37
C ALA A 88 2.20 -10.60 -22.31
N ALA A 89 1.19 -9.96 -22.88
CA ALA A 89 1.00 -8.53 -22.79
C ALA A 89 -0.51 -8.20 -22.74
N HIS A 90 -0.85 -7.22 -21.92
CA HIS A 90 -2.22 -6.80 -21.68
C HIS A 90 -2.30 -5.28 -21.80
N PRO A 91 -3.18 -4.75 -22.67
CA PRO A 91 -3.35 -3.32 -22.79
C PRO A 91 -3.77 -2.67 -21.47
N VAL A 92 -3.16 -1.54 -21.13
CA VAL A 92 -3.56 -0.61 -20.09
C VAL A 92 -4.11 0.65 -20.78
N GLY A 93 -4.17 1.81 -20.15
CA GLY A 93 -4.72 3.02 -20.74
C GLY A 93 -6.24 2.95 -20.94
N ASP A 94 -6.74 3.35 -22.11
CA ASP A 94 -8.18 3.49 -22.37
C ASP A 94 -8.98 2.21 -22.17
N SER A 95 -8.45 1.07 -22.58
CA SER A 95 -9.11 -0.24 -22.38
C SER A 95 -9.24 -0.61 -20.91
N TYR A 96 -8.24 -0.31 -20.12
CA TYR A 96 -8.25 -0.51 -18.69
C TYR A 96 -9.24 0.45 -18.00
N ARG A 97 -9.23 1.72 -18.37
CA ARG A 97 -10.19 2.73 -17.88
C ARG A 97 -11.64 2.32 -18.20
N ALA A 98 -11.89 1.90 -19.42
CA ALA A 98 -13.23 1.43 -19.84
C ALA A 98 -13.68 0.20 -19.04
N ARG A 99 -12.78 -0.72 -18.76
CA ARG A 99 -13.08 -1.95 -18.02
C ARG A 99 -13.27 -1.72 -16.52
N PHE A 100 -12.40 -0.92 -15.90
CA PHE A 100 -12.31 -0.80 -14.45
C PHE A 100 -12.79 0.56 -13.90
N GLY A 101 -13.11 1.52 -14.76
CA GLY A 101 -13.68 2.81 -14.38
C GLY A 101 -12.68 3.81 -13.75
N GLY A 102 -11.39 3.58 -13.90
CA GLY A 102 -10.32 4.48 -13.42
C GLY A 102 -8.98 4.14 -14.06
N PRO A 103 -8.00 5.05 -14.06
CA PRO A 103 -6.68 4.81 -14.61
C PRO A 103 -5.86 3.86 -13.74
N TYR A 104 -4.83 3.27 -14.35
CA TYR A 104 -3.68 2.73 -13.63
C TYR A 104 -2.56 3.77 -13.68
N LEU A 105 -1.97 4.15 -12.55
CA LEU A 105 -0.94 5.18 -12.48
C LEU A 105 0.29 4.68 -11.72
N GLY A 106 1.48 4.93 -12.27
CA GLY A 106 2.71 4.95 -11.51
C GLY A 106 2.96 6.37 -11.01
N VAL A 107 3.27 6.54 -9.72
CA VAL A 107 3.50 7.86 -9.11
C VAL A 107 4.70 7.79 -8.17
N HIS A 108 5.50 8.84 -8.14
CA HIS A 108 6.55 8.98 -7.12
C HIS A 108 5.90 9.05 -5.73
N ARG A 109 6.33 8.19 -4.80
CA ARG A 109 5.66 8.04 -3.50
C ARG A 109 5.60 9.34 -2.69
N ALA A 110 6.70 10.12 -2.68
CA ALA A 110 6.73 11.41 -2.00
C ALA A 110 5.84 12.46 -2.69
N ALA A 111 5.69 12.42 -4.02
CA ALA A 111 4.76 13.30 -4.73
C ALA A 111 3.31 12.96 -4.37
N PHE A 112 2.98 11.67 -4.28
CA PHE A 112 1.64 11.25 -3.86
C PHE A 112 1.32 11.67 -2.41
N GLN A 113 2.25 11.47 -1.47
CA GLN A 113 2.07 11.93 -0.08
C GLN A 113 1.88 13.46 -0.03
N ARG A 114 2.66 14.22 -0.82
CA ARG A 114 2.52 15.67 -0.89
C ARG A 114 1.14 16.08 -1.39
N ILE A 115 0.63 15.46 -2.47
CA ILE A 115 -0.72 15.72 -3.00
C ILE A 115 -1.78 15.50 -1.90
N LEU A 116 -1.68 14.42 -1.14
CA LEU A 116 -2.58 14.14 -0.03
C LEU A 116 -2.43 15.17 1.10
N GLY A 117 -1.19 15.53 1.46
CA GLY A 117 -0.88 16.50 2.51
C GLY A 117 -1.35 17.91 2.15
N ASP A 118 -1.12 18.37 0.92
CA ASP A 118 -1.59 19.65 0.42
C ASP A 118 -3.13 19.74 0.41
N ALA A 119 -3.79 18.65 0.02
CA ALA A 119 -5.23 18.55 0.07
C ALA A 119 -5.79 18.56 1.50
N TRP A 120 -5.08 17.98 2.48
CA TRP A 120 -5.48 17.99 3.89
C TRP A 120 -5.24 19.35 4.52
N GLY A 121 -4.07 19.94 4.33
CA GLY A 121 -3.61 21.17 4.98
C GLY A 121 -2.87 20.91 6.29
N SER A 122 -2.30 21.96 6.87
CA SER A 122 -1.44 21.89 8.05
C SER A 122 -2.16 22.06 9.39
N GLU A 123 -3.38 22.58 9.39
CA GLU A 123 -4.08 23.02 10.62
C GLU A 123 -4.30 21.87 11.63
N ARG A 124 -4.62 20.68 11.13
CA ARG A 124 -4.92 19.49 11.96
C ARG A 124 -3.92 18.35 11.70
N LEU A 125 -2.70 18.73 11.33
CA LEU A 125 -1.56 17.82 11.13
C LEU A 125 -0.45 18.18 12.11
N HIS A 126 -0.22 17.32 13.09
CA HIS A 126 0.75 17.52 14.15
C HIS A 126 2.01 16.72 13.84
N LEU A 127 2.96 17.36 13.16
CA LEU A 127 4.29 16.80 12.87
C LEU A 127 5.17 16.75 14.12
N GLY A 128 6.18 15.89 14.13
CA GLY A 128 7.07 15.68 15.26
C GLY A 128 6.37 15.12 16.52
N THR A 129 5.21 14.49 16.32
CA THR A 129 4.35 14.00 17.41
C THR A 129 4.30 12.46 17.38
N ALA A 130 5.27 11.84 18.04
CA ALA A 130 5.37 10.38 18.13
C ALA A 130 4.48 9.82 19.23
N VAL A 131 3.64 8.83 18.91
CA VAL A 131 2.82 8.09 19.86
C VAL A 131 3.60 6.91 20.40
N GLY A 132 3.86 6.90 21.71
CA GLY A 132 4.58 5.82 22.40
C GLY A 132 3.68 4.77 23.05
N GLY A 133 2.45 5.14 23.43
CA GLY A 133 1.52 4.24 24.10
C GLY A 133 0.06 4.55 23.80
N VAL A 134 -0.79 3.53 23.94
CA VAL A 134 -2.24 3.60 23.72
C VAL A 134 -2.93 2.92 24.88
N HIS A 135 -3.88 3.61 25.52
CA HIS A 135 -4.57 3.14 26.72
C HIS A 135 -6.05 3.44 26.66
N GLU A 136 -6.87 2.52 27.15
CA GLU A 136 -8.29 2.79 27.38
C GLU A 136 -8.46 3.90 28.42
N ASP A 137 -9.31 4.88 28.16
CA ASP A 137 -9.64 5.94 29.11
C ASP A 137 -11.00 5.66 29.77
N ALA A 138 -10.98 4.87 30.84
CA ALA A 138 -12.18 4.51 31.58
C ALA A 138 -12.86 5.71 32.29
N ALA A 139 -12.16 6.84 32.39
CA ALA A 139 -12.70 8.04 33.02
C ALA A 139 -13.47 8.95 32.04
N ALA A 140 -13.40 8.69 30.72
CA ALA A 140 -14.13 9.44 29.72
C ALA A 140 -15.61 9.01 29.68
N GLU A 141 -16.54 9.97 29.78
CA GLU A 141 -17.98 9.71 29.58
C GLU A 141 -18.20 9.11 28.19
N GLY A 142 -18.84 7.95 28.12
CA GLY A 142 -19.05 7.21 26.86
C GLY A 142 -17.85 6.40 26.36
N GLY A 143 -16.77 6.31 27.18
CA GLY A 143 -15.49 5.67 26.81
C GLY A 143 -14.61 6.56 25.93
N GLY A 144 -13.31 6.34 25.99
CA GLY A 144 -12.32 7.09 25.21
C GLY A 144 -10.99 6.35 25.17
N ILE A 145 -10.04 6.97 24.54
CA ILE A 145 -8.69 6.44 24.44
C ILE A 145 -7.68 7.54 24.74
N ARG A 146 -6.62 7.21 25.45
CA ARG A 146 -5.51 8.09 25.74
C ARG A 146 -4.28 7.62 24.98
N LEU A 147 -3.66 8.55 24.29
CA LEU A 147 -2.37 8.39 23.63
C LEU A 147 -1.28 9.04 24.48
N ASP A 148 -0.27 8.29 24.87
CA ASP A 148 0.93 8.83 25.50
C ASP A 148 1.94 9.16 24.39
N LEU A 149 2.41 10.41 24.37
CA LEU A 149 3.37 10.90 23.39
C LEU A 149 4.81 10.70 23.91
N ALA A 150 5.75 10.56 22.98
CA ALA A 150 7.16 10.36 23.32
C ALA A 150 7.80 11.53 24.09
N ASP A 151 7.21 12.73 24.00
CA ASP A 151 7.65 13.92 24.73
C ASP A 151 7.05 14.05 26.15
N GLY A 152 6.29 13.03 26.60
CA GLY A 152 5.67 12.99 27.93
C GLY A 152 4.29 13.65 28.03
N ARG A 153 3.79 14.27 26.96
CA ARG A 153 2.41 14.75 26.87
C ARG A 153 1.45 13.59 26.63
N SER A 154 0.15 13.83 26.80
CA SER A 154 -0.89 12.88 26.41
C SER A 154 -2.03 13.59 25.66
N VAL A 155 -2.64 12.86 24.75
CA VAL A 155 -3.81 13.28 23.97
C VAL A 155 -4.95 12.30 24.23
N ARG A 156 -6.18 12.81 24.42
CA ARG A 156 -7.39 12.01 24.53
C ARG A 156 -8.18 12.12 23.24
N ALA A 157 -8.80 11.03 22.83
CA ALA A 157 -9.66 10.97 21.63
C ALA A 157 -10.85 10.07 21.86
N GLY A 158 -11.94 10.32 21.12
CA GLY A 158 -13.11 9.45 21.10
C GLY A 158 -12.82 8.12 20.38
N LEU A 159 -11.99 8.16 19.33
CA LEU A 159 -11.52 7.01 18.55
C LEU A 159 -10.08 7.22 18.12
N VAL A 160 -9.26 6.17 18.14
CA VAL A 160 -7.91 6.17 17.58
C VAL A 160 -7.82 5.24 16.38
N VAL A 161 -7.25 5.74 15.28
CA VAL A 161 -6.98 4.95 14.09
C VAL A 161 -5.47 4.79 13.90
N GLY A 162 -4.97 3.55 13.95
CA GLY A 162 -3.59 3.22 13.65
C GLY A 162 -3.38 3.13 12.14
N ALA A 163 -2.73 4.15 11.58
CA ALA A 163 -2.22 4.23 10.22
C ALA A 163 -0.68 4.30 10.23
N ASP A 164 -0.06 3.77 11.28
CA ASP A 164 1.34 3.88 11.68
C ASP A 164 2.21 2.75 11.15
N GLY A 165 1.74 2.07 10.09
CA GLY A 165 2.53 1.18 9.27
C GLY A 165 2.91 -0.14 9.92
N VAL A 166 3.90 -0.81 9.34
CA VAL A 166 4.31 -2.18 9.70
C VAL A 166 4.80 -2.31 11.16
N HIS A 167 5.32 -1.23 11.75
CA HIS A 167 5.79 -1.20 13.16
C HIS A 167 4.77 -0.60 14.14
N SER A 168 3.50 -0.65 13.79
CA SER A 168 2.39 0.02 14.47
C SER A 168 2.40 -0.12 16.00
N THR A 169 2.40 1.03 16.68
CA THR A 169 2.19 1.16 18.11
C THR A 169 0.74 0.86 18.48
N VAL A 170 -0.20 1.33 17.63
CA VAL A 170 -1.63 1.07 17.85
C VAL A 170 -1.95 -0.43 17.71
N ARG A 171 -1.28 -1.16 16.81
CA ARG A 171 -1.44 -2.61 16.70
C ARG A 171 -1.09 -3.35 17.99
N ARG A 172 -0.03 -2.93 18.71
CA ARG A 172 0.34 -3.55 19.99
C ARG A 172 -0.75 -3.43 21.05
N HIS A 173 -1.57 -2.38 20.99
CA HIS A 173 -2.75 -2.24 21.84
C HIS A 173 -3.92 -3.14 21.39
N VAL A 174 -4.17 -3.21 20.09
CA VAL A 174 -5.28 -3.99 19.51
C VAL A 174 -5.05 -5.49 19.67
N THR A 175 -3.82 -5.95 19.41
CA THR A 175 -3.46 -7.38 19.50
C THR A 175 -2.03 -7.54 20.00
N ALA A 176 -1.79 -8.55 20.82
CA ALA A 176 -0.45 -8.95 21.25
C ALA A 176 0.25 -9.86 20.22
N GLU A 177 -0.40 -10.19 19.10
CA GLU A 177 0.14 -11.09 18.09
C GLU A 177 1.25 -10.37 17.30
N ASP A 178 2.46 -10.91 17.31
CA ASP A 178 3.48 -10.59 16.31
C ASP A 178 3.34 -11.59 15.15
N VAL A 179 2.86 -11.09 14.03
CA VAL A 179 2.49 -11.91 12.87
C VAL A 179 3.31 -11.56 11.64
N THR A 180 4.39 -10.79 11.82
CA THR A 180 5.31 -10.41 10.75
C THR A 180 6.21 -11.59 10.40
N ALA A 181 6.25 -11.98 9.12
CA ALA A 181 7.06 -13.07 8.62
C ALA A 181 7.92 -12.62 7.44
N TYR A 182 9.20 -12.96 7.47
CA TYR A 182 10.09 -12.81 6.32
C TYR A 182 9.68 -13.78 5.22
N SER A 183 9.64 -13.29 3.98
CA SER A 183 9.16 -14.08 2.83
C SER A 183 10.20 -15.03 2.24
N GLY A 184 11.45 -15.00 2.69
CA GLY A 184 12.55 -15.68 2.01
C GLY A 184 13.09 -14.90 0.81
N THR A 185 12.59 -13.67 0.56
CA THR A 185 13.03 -12.83 -0.56
C THR A 185 13.46 -11.45 -0.09
N SER A 186 14.35 -10.84 -0.84
CA SER A 186 14.76 -9.45 -0.64
C SER A 186 14.70 -8.67 -1.94
N GLY A 187 14.58 -7.34 -1.86
CA GLY A 187 14.44 -6.49 -3.02
C GLY A 187 15.38 -5.31 -3.02
N PHE A 188 15.79 -4.91 -4.20
CA PHE A 188 16.48 -3.65 -4.46
C PHE A 188 15.53 -2.72 -5.21
N ARG A 189 15.60 -1.43 -4.93
CA ARG A 189 14.73 -0.42 -5.52
C ARG A 189 15.57 0.72 -6.08
N GLY A 190 15.12 1.27 -7.19
CA GLY A 190 15.77 2.43 -7.78
C GLY A 190 14.88 3.19 -8.74
N LEU A 191 15.33 4.38 -9.09
CA LEU A 191 14.76 5.25 -10.10
C LEU A 191 15.84 5.50 -11.16
N VAL A 192 15.49 5.30 -12.42
CA VAL A 192 16.41 5.49 -13.54
C VAL A 192 15.68 6.25 -14.65
N PRO A 193 16.28 7.31 -15.22
CA PRO A 193 15.72 7.97 -16.39
C PRO A 193 15.68 7.01 -17.60
N ALA A 194 14.59 7.00 -18.35
CA ALA A 194 14.44 6.11 -19.51
C ALA A 194 15.54 6.35 -20.56
N GLU A 195 16.02 7.59 -20.70
CA GLU A 195 17.12 7.96 -21.59
C GLU A 195 18.47 7.29 -21.24
N ALA A 196 18.65 6.90 -19.98
CA ALA A 196 19.84 6.17 -19.52
C ALA A 196 19.74 4.66 -19.79
N MET A 197 18.65 4.19 -20.40
CA MET A 197 18.36 2.78 -20.66
C MET A 197 17.94 2.54 -22.12
N PRO A 198 18.81 2.86 -23.12
CA PRO A 198 18.43 2.74 -24.53
C PRO A 198 18.12 1.30 -24.97
N SER A 199 18.61 0.31 -24.24
CA SER A 199 18.30 -1.11 -24.50
C SER A 199 16.94 -1.57 -23.94
N LEU A 200 16.28 -0.74 -23.11
CA LEU A 200 15.02 -1.14 -22.48
C LEU A 200 13.87 -1.07 -23.49
N PRO A 201 13.22 -2.20 -23.82
CA PRO A 201 12.04 -2.16 -24.68
C PRO A 201 10.84 -1.60 -23.92
N ASP A 202 10.02 -0.79 -24.60
CA ASP A 202 8.76 -0.27 -24.11
C ASP A 202 8.83 0.37 -22.69
N PRO A 203 9.67 1.41 -22.48
CA PRO A 203 9.88 1.99 -21.14
C PRO A 203 8.60 2.57 -20.51
N SER A 204 7.55 2.81 -21.31
CA SER A 204 6.24 3.26 -20.88
C SER A 204 5.33 2.13 -20.40
N ALA A 205 5.74 0.87 -20.47
CA ALA A 205 4.96 -0.27 -20.02
C ALA A 205 5.30 -0.65 -18.57
N ILE A 206 4.36 -1.30 -17.87
CA ILE A 206 4.67 -2.09 -16.67
C ILE A 206 5.26 -3.40 -17.16
N GLN A 207 6.45 -3.77 -16.70
CA GLN A 207 7.08 -5.00 -17.14
C GLN A 207 7.57 -5.85 -15.98
N PHE A 208 7.23 -7.14 -16.03
CA PHE A 208 7.78 -8.17 -15.18
C PHE A 208 8.75 -9.02 -15.99
N TRP A 209 10.01 -8.99 -15.63
CA TRP A 209 11.04 -9.88 -16.15
C TRP A 209 11.21 -11.00 -15.14
N MET A 210 10.97 -12.24 -15.57
CA MET A 210 10.84 -13.40 -14.69
C MET A 210 11.93 -14.42 -14.97
N GLY A 211 12.62 -14.87 -13.94
CA GLY A 211 13.72 -15.83 -14.06
C GLY A 211 13.88 -16.70 -12.82
N PRO A 212 14.86 -17.63 -12.86
CA PRO A 212 15.13 -18.53 -11.75
C PRO A 212 15.50 -17.75 -10.47
N GLY A 213 14.71 -17.92 -9.41
CA GLY A 213 14.96 -17.31 -8.10
C GLY A 213 14.88 -15.79 -8.03
N ALA A 214 14.47 -15.10 -9.13
CA ALA A 214 14.45 -13.66 -9.19
C ALA A 214 13.43 -13.10 -10.20
N HIS A 215 13.03 -11.84 -10.00
CA HIS A 215 12.30 -11.07 -11.01
C HIS A 215 12.63 -9.58 -10.90
N VAL A 216 12.41 -8.86 -11.99
CA VAL A 216 12.46 -7.40 -12.00
C VAL A 216 11.12 -6.87 -12.47
N LEU A 217 10.49 -6.04 -11.63
CA LEU A 217 9.34 -5.23 -11.99
C LEU A 217 9.81 -3.80 -12.25
N HIS A 218 9.38 -3.20 -13.34
CA HIS A 218 9.58 -1.77 -13.57
C HIS A 218 8.37 -1.13 -14.24
N TYR A 219 8.22 0.18 -14.06
CA TYR A 219 7.14 0.97 -14.63
C TYR A 219 7.45 2.47 -14.59
N PRO A 220 6.88 3.28 -15.52
CA PRO A 220 7.03 4.73 -15.52
C PRO A 220 6.28 5.34 -14.33
N ILE A 221 6.80 6.47 -13.78
CA ILE A 221 6.21 7.13 -12.61
C ILE A 221 5.92 8.62 -12.80
N ASP A 222 6.37 9.21 -13.88
CA ASP A 222 6.13 10.60 -14.21
C ASP A 222 6.19 10.83 -15.73
N SER A 223 5.82 12.03 -16.16
CA SER A 223 5.89 12.45 -17.57
C SER A 223 7.31 12.80 -18.03
N ALA A 224 8.28 12.89 -17.13
CA ALA A 224 9.69 13.14 -17.47
C ALA A 224 10.43 11.87 -17.92
N GLY A 225 9.75 10.71 -17.88
CA GLY A 225 10.32 9.43 -18.29
C GLY A 225 11.14 8.75 -17.20
N THR A 226 10.90 9.06 -15.94
CA THR A 226 11.50 8.32 -14.82
C THR A 226 10.87 6.94 -14.70
N VAL A 227 11.69 5.92 -14.69
CA VAL A 227 11.27 4.51 -14.48
C VAL A 227 11.67 4.07 -13.08
N ASN A 228 10.69 3.58 -12.34
CA ASN A 228 10.92 2.90 -11.08
C ASN A 228 11.17 1.42 -11.32
N PHE A 229 12.11 0.82 -10.61
CA PHE A 229 12.24 -0.63 -10.57
C PHE A 229 12.22 -1.20 -9.15
N LEU A 230 11.78 -2.45 -9.07
CA LEU A 230 11.92 -3.34 -7.93
C LEU A 230 12.52 -4.65 -8.45
N ALA A 231 13.77 -4.91 -8.10
CA ALA A 231 14.48 -6.15 -8.41
C ALA A 231 14.44 -7.05 -7.16
N VAL A 232 13.79 -8.20 -7.27
CA VAL A 232 13.56 -9.15 -6.17
C VAL A 232 14.38 -10.40 -6.42
N VAL A 233 15.06 -10.87 -5.38
CA VAL A 233 15.85 -12.09 -5.39
C VAL A 233 15.46 -12.99 -4.22
N GLU A 234 15.57 -14.29 -4.39
CA GLU A 234 15.55 -15.23 -3.28
C GLU A 234 16.68 -14.90 -2.32
N GLY A 235 16.39 -14.89 -1.05
CA GLY A 235 17.31 -14.51 0.01
C GLY A 235 17.68 -15.72 0.89
N PRO A 236 18.39 -15.49 2.00
CA PRO A 236 18.64 -16.53 2.99
C PRO A 236 17.31 -16.99 3.62
N GLU A 237 17.28 -18.19 4.19
CA GLU A 237 16.09 -18.70 4.90
C GLU A 237 15.60 -17.77 6.02
N ARG A 238 16.49 -16.98 6.61
CA ARG A 238 16.19 -16.04 7.69
C ARG A 238 16.84 -14.71 7.40
N TRP A 239 16.09 -13.65 7.66
CA TRP A 239 16.62 -12.30 7.68
C TRP A 239 17.35 -12.09 9.01
N THR A 240 18.61 -11.73 8.96
CA THR A 240 19.50 -11.63 10.14
C THR A 240 19.80 -10.21 10.59
N GLU A 241 19.38 -9.22 9.79
CA GLU A 241 19.58 -7.83 10.12
C GLU A 241 18.54 -7.35 11.14
N ASP A 242 18.95 -6.43 12.03
CA ASP A 242 18.07 -5.85 13.05
C ASP A 242 16.92 -5.01 12.46
N THR A 243 17.10 -4.55 11.22
CA THR A 243 16.09 -3.81 10.47
C THR A 243 15.76 -4.53 9.19
N TRP A 244 14.62 -4.22 8.60
CA TRP A 244 14.22 -4.73 7.27
C TRP A 244 15.05 -4.16 6.11
N ARG A 245 16.03 -3.28 6.39
CA ARG A 245 16.95 -2.67 5.44
C ARG A 245 18.38 -3.01 5.80
N ALA A 246 19.10 -3.61 4.87
CA ALA A 246 20.53 -3.86 4.93
C ALA A 246 21.26 -2.94 3.95
N GLU A 247 22.51 -2.61 4.23
CA GLU A 247 23.38 -2.05 3.21
C GLU A 247 23.74 -3.15 2.20
N ALA A 248 23.58 -2.85 0.91
CA ALA A 248 24.00 -3.76 -0.13
C ALA A 248 25.52 -3.69 -0.31
N ALA A 249 26.19 -4.83 -0.45
CA ALA A 249 27.60 -4.85 -0.78
C ALA A 249 27.85 -4.24 -2.17
N PRO A 250 28.99 -3.61 -2.41
CA PRO A 250 29.35 -3.12 -3.74
C PRO A 250 29.23 -4.21 -4.81
N GLY A 251 28.42 -3.96 -5.85
CA GLY A 251 28.20 -4.92 -6.94
C GLY A 251 27.21 -6.06 -6.62
N GLU A 252 26.67 -6.16 -5.41
CA GLU A 252 25.72 -7.21 -5.02
C GLU A 252 24.50 -7.26 -5.94
N LEU A 253 23.90 -6.09 -6.25
CA LEU A 253 22.76 -6.01 -7.15
C LEU A 253 23.08 -6.56 -8.54
N LEU A 254 24.18 -6.16 -9.15
CA LEU A 254 24.56 -6.60 -10.49
C LEU A 254 24.96 -8.09 -10.51
N ALA A 255 25.64 -8.57 -9.48
CA ALA A 255 26.00 -9.98 -9.35
C ALA A 255 24.76 -10.89 -9.23
N ALA A 256 23.71 -10.44 -8.55
CA ALA A 256 22.45 -11.19 -8.41
C ALA A 256 21.69 -11.34 -9.75
N PHE A 257 21.97 -10.48 -10.72
CA PHE A 257 21.34 -10.48 -12.05
C PHE A 257 22.37 -10.76 -13.18
N ASP A 258 23.46 -11.44 -12.85
CA ASP A 258 24.43 -11.87 -13.86
C ASP A 258 23.77 -12.83 -14.88
N GLY A 259 24.09 -12.64 -16.17
CA GLY A 259 23.50 -13.41 -17.27
C GLY A 259 22.06 -13.06 -17.63
N TRP A 260 21.45 -12.06 -16.98
CA TRP A 260 20.17 -11.51 -17.42
C TRP A 260 20.29 -10.69 -18.69
N HIS A 261 19.14 -10.43 -19.32
CA HIS A 261 19.08 -9.62 -20.55
C HIS A 261 19.76 -8.25 -20.35
N PRO A 262 20.54 -7.75 -21.34
CA PRO A 262 21.30 -6.49 -21.22
C PRO A 262 20.46 -5.29 -20.78
N ALA A 263 19.20 -5.18 -21.19
CA ALA A 263 18.31 -4.11 -20.76
C ALA A 263 18.12 -4.07 -19.23
N ILE A 264 18.12 -5.23 -18.56
CA ILE A 264 17.99 -5.32 -17.10
C ILE A 264 19.31 -4.92 -16.44
N THR A 265 20.44 -5.46 -16.87
CA THR A 265 21.73 -5.12 -16.28
C THR A 265 22.09 -3.64 -16.50
N GLU A 266 21.71 -3.05 -17.64
CA GLU A 266 21.81 -1.61 -17.92
C GLU A 266 20.98 -0.78 -16.94
N MET A 267 19.70 -1.15 -16.73
CA MET A 267 18.81 -0.49 -15.76
C MET A 267 19.40 -0.53 -14.34
N LEU A 268 19.83 -1.71 -13.89
CA LEU A 268 20.35 -1.88 -12.54
C LEU A 268 21.68 -1.15 -12.33
N ALA A 269 22.51 -1.05 -13.37
CA ALA A 269 23.77 -0.28 -13.34
C ALA A 269 23.53 1.24 -13.29
N GLY A 270 22.44 1.72 -13.88
CA GLY A 270 22.06 3.14 -13.88
C GLY A 270 21.52 3.66 -12.53
N ALA A 271 21.22 2.78 -11.60
CA ALA A 271 20.77 3.19 -10.27
C ALA A 271 21.97 3.41 -9.32
N PRO A 272 21.95 4.47 -8.48
CA PRO A 272 22.90 4.58 -7.38
C PRO A 272 22.77 3.33 -6.50
N GLN A 273 23.87 2.91 -5.88
CA GLN A 273 23.87 1.73 -5.00
C GLN A 273 22.74 1.82 -3.97
N SER A 274 21.84 0.87 -4.03
CA SER A 274 20.64 0.85 -3.22
C SER A 274 20.81 -0.11 -2.05
N ALA A 275 20.12 0.19 -0.96
CA ALA A 275 19.97 -0.76 0.11
C ALA A 275 19.21 -2.00 -0.37
N ARG A 276 19.50 -3.14 0.25
CA ARG A 276 18.71 -4.36 0.15
C ARG A 276 17.61 -4.36 1.20
N TRP A 277 16.41 -4.63 0.79
CA TRP A 277 15.22 -4.63 1.65
C TRP A 277 14.70 -6.05 1.81
N GLY A 278 14.68 -6.57 3.04
CA GLY A 278 13.95 -7.80 3.34
C GLY A 278 12.46 -7.60 3.06
N LEU A 279 11.84 -8.54 2.34
CA LEU A 279 10.42 -8.49 2.06
C LEU A 279 9.67 -9.27 3.13
N PHE A 280 8.83 -8.58 3.88
CA PHE A 280 8.04 -9.14 4.95
C PHE A 280 6.56 -9.07 4.61
N GLY A 281 5.86 -10.13 4.93
CA GLY A 281 4.42 -10.15 4.94
C GLY A 281 3.91 -10.28 6.37
N GLN A 282 2.63 -10.07 6.55
CA GLN A 282 1.94 -10.24 7.81
C GLN A 282 0.91 -11.34 7.68
N ALA A 283 0.90 -12.30 8.60
CA ALA A 283 -0.20 -13.25 8.69
C ALA A 283 -1.49 -12.50 9.03
N PRO A 284 -2.65 -12.93 8.52
CA PRO A 284 -3.91 -12.24 8.76
C PRO A 284 -4.22 -12.14 10.25
N LEU A 285 -4.41 -10.92 10.75
CA LEU A 285 -4.82 -10.66 12.12
C LEU A 285 -6.23 -11.20 12.39
N ARG A 286 -6.45 -11.68 13.62
CA ARG A 286 -7.78 -12.15 14.06
C ARG A 286 -8.76 -11.01 14.29
N ARG A 287 -8.26 -9.84 14.70
CA ARG A 287 -9.03 -8.62 14.94
C ARG A 287 -8.27 -7.38 14.47
N TRP A 288 -8.98 -6.37 14.05
CA TRP A 288 -8.42 -5.08 13.65
C TRP A 288 -8.84 -3.94 14.58
N SER A 289 -9.74 -4.22 15.52
CA SER A 289 -10.17 -3.23 16.49
C SER A 289 -10.24 -3.81 17.92
N ARG A 290 -10.07 -2.93 18.90
CA ARG A 290 -10.27 -3.19 20.32
C ARG A 290 -10.73 -1.92 21.00
N GLY A 291 -11.89 -1.93 21.65
CA GLY A 291 -12.46 -0.74 22.26
C GLY A 291 -12.54 0.41 21.25
N ARG A 292 -11.90 1.51 21.57
CA ARG A 292 -11.84 2.72 20.74
C ARG A 292 -10.57 2.82 19.87
N ALA A 293 -9.94 1.70 19.54
CA ALA A 293 -8.80 1.65 18.64
C ALA A 293 -9.07 0.74 17.45
N VAL A 294 -8.66 1.17 16.23
CA VAL A 294 -8.81 0.42 14.98
C VAL A 294 -7.57 0.60 14.08
N LEU A 295 -7.29 -0.39 13.24
CA LEU A 295 -6.12 -0.42 12.35
C LEU A 295 -6.55 -0.28 10.88
N ILE A 296 -5.71 0.39 10.09
CA ILE A 296 -5.80 0.43 8.62
C ILE A 296 -4.42 0.20 7.97
N GLY A 297 -4.42 -0.24 6.73
CA GLY A 297 -3.21 -0.40 5.93
C GLY A 297 -2.21 -1.38 6.53
N ASP A 298 -0.92 -1.08 6.42
CA ASP A 298 0.16 -1.96 6.88
C ASP A 298 0.15 -2.22 8.39
N ALA A 299 -0.52 -1.37 9.18
CA ALA A 299 -0.77 -1.65 10.59
C ALA A 299 -1.68 -2.88 10.77
N ALA A 300 -2.58 -3.16 9.81
CA ALA A 300 -3.54 -4.25 9.85
C ALA A 300 -3.15 -5.44 8.97
N HIS A 301 -2.51 -5.21 7.80
CA HIS A 301 -2.37 -6.23 6.76
C HIS A 301 -1.19 -5.99 5.81
N ALA A 302 0.01 -5.72 6.33
CA ALA A 302 1.20 -5.63 5.49
C ALA A 302 1.32 -6.84 4.55
N MET A 303 1.64 -6.58 3.29
CA MET A 303 1.65 -7.60 2.22
C MET A 303 2.86 -7.48 1.32
N LEU A 304 3.19 -8.57 0.62
CA LEU A 304 4.27 -8.57 -0.36
C LEU A 304 3.92 -7.69 -1.57
N PRO A 305 4.94 -7.06 -2.22
CA PRO A 305 4.72 -6.01 -3.22
C PRO A 305 4.26 -6.52 -4.59
N HIS A 306 4.17 -7.83 -4.82
CA HIS A 306 4.04 -8.46 -6.13
C HIS A 306 2.78 -8.11 -6.94
N HIS A 307 1.74 -7.59 -6.30
CA HIS A 307 0.55 -7.04 -6.97
C HIS A 307 0.47 -5.52 -6.95
N GLY A 308 1.42 -4.84 -6.29
CA GLY A 308 1.36 -3.39 -6.08
C GLY A 308 0.13 -2.94 -5.26
N GLN A 309 -0.42 -3.81 -4.39
CA GLN A 309 -1.72 -3.56 -3.75
C GLN A 309 -1.66 -2.94 -2.35
N GLY A 310 -0.52 -2.86 -1.68
CA GLY A 310 -0.46 -2.35 -0.30
C GLY A 310 -1.13 -0.99 -0.14
N ALA A 311 -0.70 0.02 -0.90
CA ALA A 311 -1.31 1.35 -0.88
C ALA A 311 -2.76 1.35 -1.34
N ASN A 312 -3.10 0.55 -2.37
CA ASN A 312 -4.47 0.46 -2.90
C ASN A 312 -5.45 -0.11 -1.87
N GLN A 313 -5.06 -1.16 -1.14
CA GLN A 313 -5.87 -1.72 -0.07
C GLN A 313 -6.01 -0.75 1.11
N THR A 314 -4.95 0.00 1.43
CA THR A 314 -4.99 1.05 2.46
C THR A 314 -5.97 2.17 2.09
N ILE A 315 -6.05 2.56 0.82
CA ILE A 315 -7.02 3.56 0.32
C ILE A 315 -8.46 3.00 0.40
N GLU A 316 -8.66 1.71 0.05
CA GLU A 316 -9.93 1.04 0.25
C GLU A 316 -10.34 1.04 1.74
N ASP A 317 -9.40 0.74 2.67
CA ASP A 317 -9.66 0.77 4.10
C ASP A 317 -10.11 2.15 4.58
N ALA A 318 -9.37 3.18 4.18
CA ALA A 318 -9.63 4.56 4.58
C ALA A 318 -11.04 5.02 4.21
N VAL A 319 -11.45 4.78 2.97
CA VAL A 319 -12.80 5.13 2.49
C VAL A 319 -13.87 4.28 3.17
N THR A 320 -13.64 2.95 3.29
CA THR A 320 -14.61 2.04 3.94
C THR A 320 -14.82 2.41 5.42
N LEU A 321 -13.73 2.69 6.16
CA LEU A 321 -13.84 3.09 7.57
C LEU A 321 -14.60 4.40 7.71
N ALA A 322 -14.30 5.40 6.86
CA ALA A 322 -15.00 6.68 6.86
C ALA A 322 -16.51 6.53 6.55
N ASP A 323 -16.88 5.65 5.60
CA ASP A 323 -18.30 5.33 5.32
C ASP A 323 -18.98 4.67 6.51
N CYS A 324 -18.34 3.67 7.13
CA CYS A 324 -18.90 2.98 8.29
C CYS A 324 -19.11 3.94 9.48
N LEU A 325 -18.18 4.86 9.72
CA LEU A 325 -18.29 5.86 10.78
C LEU A 325 -19.41 6.87 10.49
N ALA A 326 -19.53 7.34 9.25
CA ALA A 326 -20.59 8.26 8.85
C ALA A 326 -21.98 7.65 8.99
N ASP A 327 -22.17 6.43 8.51
CA ASP A 327 -23.44 5.70 8.59
C ASP A 327 -23.85 5.46 10.05
N ALA A 328 -22.90 5.03 10.90
CA ALA A 328 -23.17 4.77 12.31
C ALA A 328 -23.49 6.06 13.08
N ARG A 329 -22.80 7.16 12.75
CA ARG A 329 -23.08 8.49 13.33
C ARG A 329 -24.47 8.99 12.94
N ALA A 330 -24.86 8.80 11.67
CA ALA A 330 -26.19 9.19 11.18
C ALA A 330 -27.31 8.35 11.83
N ALA A 331 -27.05 7.07 12.10
CA ALA A 331 -27.99 6.20 12.81
C ALA A 331 -28.14 6.55 14.30
N GLY A 332 -27.14 7.18 14.89
CA GLY A 332 -27.09 7.55 16.30
C GLY A 332 -26.88 6.34 17.23
N GLY A 333 -26.85 6.60 18.53
CA GLY A 333 -26.70 5.56 19.57
C GLY A 333 -25.32 5.63 20.24
N SER A 334 -25.26 5.16 21.49
CA SER A 334 -24.06 5.14 22.32
C SER A 334 -23.00 4.14 21.83
N ASP A 335 -23.40 3.19 21.01
CA ASP A 335 -22.56 2.12 20.45
C ASP A 335 -22.16 2.36 18.97
N ALA A 336 -22.35 3.59 18.47
CA ALA A 336 -22.07 3.95 17.07
C ALA A 336 -20.66 3.52 16.60
N TYR A 337 -19.64 3.77 17.41
CA TYR A 337 -18.27 3.33 17.07
C TYR A 337 -18.17 1.80 16.98
N ASP A 338 -18.75 1.06 17.92
CA ASP A 338 -18.66 -0.40 17.93
C ASP A 338 -19.38 -1.01 16.72
N VAL A 339 -20.49 -0.42 16.29
CA VAL A 339 -21.21 -0.82 15.07
C VAL A 339 -20.35 -0.55 13.84
N ALA A 340 -19.78 0.66 13.74
CA ALA A 340 -18.91 1.05 12.62
C ALA A 340 -17.70 0.13 12.49
N LEU A 341 -16.99 -0.13 13.61
CA LEU A 341 -15.77 -0.93 13.60
C LEU A 341 -16.02 -2.40 13.27
N ARG A 342 -17.08 -3.00 13.81
CA ARG A 342 -17.48 -4.38 13.44
C ARG A 342 -17.81 -4.49 11.95
N ARG A 343 -18.55 -3.51 11.39
CA ARG A 343 -18.88 -3.48 9.96
C ARG A 343 -17.63 -3.33 9.11
N TYR A 344 -16.76 -2.38 9.43
CA TYR A 344 -15.49 -2.17 8.76
C TYR A 344 -14.64 -3.45 8.71
N GLU A 345 -14.43 -4.11 9.85
CA GLU A 345 -13.71 -5.38 9.91
C GLU A 345 -14.35 -6.46 9.03
N GLY A 346 -15.67 -6.57 9.05
CA GLY A 346 -16.41 -7.55 8.25
C GLY A 346 -16.19 -7.36 6.76
N LEU A 347 -16.16 -6.12 6.28
CA LEU A 347 -15.96 -5.78 4.87
C LEU A 347 -14.50 -5.98 4.45
N ARG A 348 -13.54 -5.55 5.27
CA ARG A 348 -12.15 -5.44 4.84
C ARG A 348 -11.30 -6.68 5.08
N ARG A 349 -11.45 -7.37 6.21
CA ARG A 349 -10.57 -8.51 6.57
C ARG A 349 -10.57 -9.65 5.56
N VAL A 350 -11.73 -10.01 5.02
CA VAL A 350 -11.81 -11.08 4.01
C VAL A 350 -11.13 -10.65 2.72
N ARG A 351 -11.42 -9.44 2.27
CA ARG A 351 -10.87 -8.85 1.05
C ARG A 351 -9.34 -8.78 1.11
N THR A 352 -8.78 -8.16 2.14
CA THR A 352 -7.33 -7.98 2.27
C THR A 352 -6.61 -9.31 2.44
N ARG A 353 -7.19 -10.27 3.18
CA ARG A 353 -6.63 -11.62 3.29
C ARG A 353 -6.51 -12.34 1.94
N GLN A 354 -7.49 -12.17 1.05
CA GLN A 354 -7.44 -12.74 -0.29
C GLN A 354 -6.30 -12.10 -1.11
N VAL A 355 -6.13 -10.77 -1.04
CA VAL A 355 -5.05 -10.06 -1.72
C VAL A 355 -3.68 -10.43 -1.15
N GLN A 356 -3.53 -10.49 0.18
CA GLN A 356 -2.31 -10.95 0.84
C GLN A 356 -1.92 -12.37 0.35
N ARG A 357 -2.85 -13.32 0.39
CA ARG A 357 -2.60 -14.69 -0.06
C ARG A 357 -2.21 -14.75 -1.53
N SER A 358 -2.88 -13.97 -2.37
CA SER A 358 -2.56 -13.88 -3.79
C SER A 358 -1.15 -13.35 -4.02
N SER A 359 -0.68 -12.37 -3.23
CA SER A 359 0.67 -11.81 -3.38
C SER A 359 1.77 -12.84 -3.04
N TRP A 360 1.56 -13.73 -2.07
CA TRP A 360 2.47 -14.83 -1.77
C TRP A 360 2.57 -15.83 -2.93
N VAL A 361 1.44 -16.27 -3.45
CA VAL A 361 1.40 -17.20 -4.60
C VAL A 361 2.08 -16.59 -5.83
N THR A 362 1.91 -15.30 -6.04
CA THR A 362 2.56 -14.60 -7.17
C THR A 362 4.07 -14.54 -7.01
N SER A 363 4.60 -14.38 -5.80
CA SER A 363 6.04 -14.46 -5.54
C SER A 363 6.65 -15.74 -6.11
N ASP A 364 6.08 -16.89 -5.73
CA ASP A 364 6.57 -18.19 -6.17
C ASP A 364 6.50 -18.35 -7.70
N LEU A 365 5.43 -17.87 -8.31
CA LEU A 365 5.23 -17.97 -9.76
C LEU A 365 6.24 -17.12 -10.55
N LEU A 366 6.65 -15.96 -10.03
CA LEU A 366 7.60 -15.08 -10.70
C LEU A 366 9.04 -15.61 -10.67
N HIS A 367 9.37 -16.52 -9.74
CA HIS A 367 10.72 -17.05 -9.49
C HIS A 367 10.93 -18.47 -10.03
N LEU A 368 9.97 -19.03 -10.77
CA LEU A 368 10.09 -20.39 -11.31
C LEU A 368 11.31 -20.51 -12.23
N PRO A 369 12.12 -21.59 -12.06
CA PRO A 369 13.18 -21.91 -12.99
C PRO A 369 12.60 -22.30 -14.36
N ASP A 370 13.43 -22.14 -15.40
CA ASP A 370 13.06 -22.56 -16.75
C ASP A 370 12.66 -24.04 -16.78
N GLY A 371 11.62 -24.36 -17.56
CA GLY A 371 11.10 -25.72 -17.67
C GLY A 371 9.59 -25.81 -17.60
N PRO A 372 9.04 -27.03 -17.44
CA PRO A 372 7.59 -27.28 -17.58
C PRO A 372 6.70 -26.47 -16.63
N ALA A 373 7.20 -26.09 -15.44
CA ALA A 373 6.44 -25.26 -14.48
C ALA A 373 6.32 -23.82 -14.99
N ALA A 374 7.44 -23.23 -15.46
CA ALA A 374 7.45 -21.91 -16.06
C ALA A 374 6.59 -21.86 -17.33
N GLU A 375 6.66 -22.88 -18.17
CA GLU A 375 5.79 -22.97 -19.39
C GLU A 375 4.30 -23.02 -19.03
N ARG A 376 3.91 -23.71 -17.97
CA ARG A 376 2.51 -23.71 -17.49
C ARG A 376 2.10 -22.34 -16.97
N ARG A 377 2.98 -21.66 -16.21
CA ARG A 377 2.78 -20.26 -15.78
C ARG A 377 2.59 -19.36 -16.99
N ASP A 378 3.48 -19.45 -17.99
CA ASP A 378 3.48 -18.60 -19.18
C ASP A 378 2.14 -18.69 -19.93
N ARG A 379 1.61 -19.89 -20.08
CA ARG A 379 0.26 -20.07 -20.67
C ARG A 379 -0.85 -19.41 -19.87
N LYS A 380 -0.75 -19.42 -18.54
CA LYS A 380 -1.74 -18.77 -17.66
C LYS A 380 -1.64 -17.25 -17.67
N LEU A 381 -0.45 -16.68 -17.93
CA LEU A 381 -0.29 -15.24 -17.96
C LEU A 381 -1.13 -14.54 -19.04
N ALA A 382 -1.55 -15.27 -20.10
CA ALA A 382 -2.48 -14.75 -21.09
C ALA A 382 -3.87 -14.43 -20.50
N THR A 383 -4.26 -15.06 -19.39
CA THR A 383 -5.57 -14.91 -18.73
C THR A 383 -5.55 -13.97 -17.53
N VAL A 384 -4.39 -13.40 -17.17
CA VAL A 384 -4.21 -12.53 -15.98
C VAL A 384 -5.26 -11.44 -15.82
N PRO A 385 -5.72 -10.72 -16.87
CA PRO A 385 -6.78 -9.72 -16.70
C PRO A 385 -8.11 -10.31 -16.22
N ALA A 386 -8.39 -11.58 -16.52
CA ALA A 386 -9.57 -12.26 -15.99
C ALA A 386 -9.31 -12.74 -14.55
N ASP A 387 -8.15 -13.32 -14.30
CA ASP A 387 -7.80 -13.95 -13.02
C ASP A 387 -7.62 -12.93 -11.87
N PHE A 388 -7.05 -11.74 -12.16
CA PHE A 388 -6.80 -10.70 -11.17
C PHE A 388 -7.70 -9.46 -11.32
N GLY A 389 -8.58 -9.45 -12.33
CA GLY A 389 -9.52 -8.35 -12.57
C GLY A 389 -10.41 -8.05 -11.36
N TRP A 390 -10.69 -9.06 -10.53
CA TRP A 390 -11.47 -8.90 -9.30
C TRP A 390 -10.81 -7.92 -8.29
N ILE A 391 -9.47 -7.81 -8.30
CA ILE A 391 -8.76 -6.85 -7.45
C ILE A 391 -9.07 -5.43 -7.90
N HIS A 392 -8.92 -5.15 -9.19
CA HIS A 392 -9.04 -3.82 -9.77
C HIS A 392 -10.50 -3.37 -9.97
N ALA A 393 -11.41 -4.32 -10.21
CA ALA A 393 -12.83 -4.06 -10.37
C ALA A 393 -13.55 -3.73 -9.06
N HIS A 394 -12.96 -4.11 -7.92
CA HIS A 394 -13.60 -3.92 -6.61
C HIS A 394 -13.84 -2.43 -6.31
N ASP A 395 -15.06 -2.10 -5.92
CA ASP A 395 -15.45 -0.75 -5.54
C ASP A 395 -16.19 -0.81 -4.20
N VAL A 396 -15.54 -0.39 -3.15
CA VAL A 396 -16.07 -0.41 -1.76
C VAL A 396 -17.39 0.36 -1.60
N ARG A 397 -17.66 1.32 -2.48
CA ARG A 397 -18.91 2.10 -2.48
C ARG A 397 -20.12 1.32 -3.00
N ARG A 398 -19.90 0.17 -3.63
CA ARG A 398 -20.95 -0.71 -4.19
C ARG A 398 -21.23 -1.91 -3.31
N GLU A 399 -20.54 -2.05 -2.17
CA GLU A 399 -20.84 -3.13 -1.24
C GLU A 399 -22.21 -2.91 -0.60
N PRO A 400 -23.13 -3.90 -0.64
CA PRO A 400 -24.46 -3.73 -0.10
C PRO A 400 -24.38 -3.48 1.41
N VAL A 401 -25.12 -2.50 1.87
CA VAL A 401 -25.38 -2.31 3.30
C VAL A 401 -26.03 -3.60 3.79
N ALA A 402 -25.32 -4.37 4.62
CA ALA A 402 -25.89 -5.58 5.21
C ALA A 402 -27.12 -5.18 6.04
N GLY A 403 -28.33 -5.39 5.49
CA GLY A 403 -29.59 -5.00 6.12
C GLY A 403 -30.69 -4.61 5.15
N SER A 404 -30.42 -4.24 3.90
CA SER A 404 -31.48 -4.03 2.91
C SER A 404 -31.86 -5.36 2.26
N ARG A 405 -32.66 -6.17 2.95
CA ARG A 405 -33.49 -7.17 2.26
C ARG A 405 -34.48 -6.38 1.42
N ALA A 406 -34.41 -6.57 0.10
CA ALA A 406 -35.47 -6.13 -0.78
C ALA A 406 -36.80 -6.65 -0.25
N SER A 407 -37.68 -5.76 0.08
CA SER A 407 -39.09 -6.01 0.35
C SER A 407 -39.84 -6.33 -0.94
#